data_c616fc910b18b49697e48eff70444cb2
#
_entry.id   c616fc910b18b49697e48eff70444cb2
#
_cell.length_a   1.000
_cell.length_b   1.000
_cell.length_c   1.000
_cell.angle_alpha   90.00
_cell.angle_beta   90.00
_cell.angle_gamma   90.00
#
_symmetry.space_group_name_H-M   'P 1'
#
loop_
_entity.id
_entity.type
_entity.pdbx_description
1 polymer ?
#
loop_
_entity_poly.entity_id
_entity_poly.type
_entity_poly.pdbx_seq_one_letter_code
_entity_poly.pdbx_strand_id
1 'polypeptide(L)'
;MQRGVDFLGSRYAILAGAMSWVSERHLVAAMSNAGGFGVIATGAMPPALLDAEIAATKTLTSKPFGVNLITMHPDLDALIEICAKHQVSHVVLAGGLPPGGAIEKIKASGAKVICFAPAMALAKKLIRSGVDALVIEGMEAGGHIGPVSTSVLAQEMLPEVGAQLPVFVAGGIGRGEAVAAYLEMGAAGVQLGTRFVCADESIAHPNFKKAFIRASARDAIASVQIDPRLPVIPVRALKNASTALFSAKQREVAQALDEGRLAMAEAQLQIEHYWSGALRRAVIDGDVEYGSVMAGQSVGMVTKEEPLADIIATLLDEAATALAGRGT
;
A
#
# COMPACT_ATOMS: atom_id res chain seq x y z
N MET A 1 -9.10 15.43 -9.88
CA MET A 1 -8.36 14.36 -10.59
C MET A 1 -7.22 14.86 -11.48
N GLN A 2 -7.36 16.00 -12.21
CA GLN A 2 -6.33 16.47 -13.14
C GLN A 2 -4.93 16.63 -12.52
N ARG A 3 -4.82 17.22 -11.33
CA ARG A 3 -3.54 17.34 -10.60
C ARG A 3 -2.83 16.00 -10.37
N GLY A 4 -3.61 14.95 -10.05
CA GLY A 4 -3.06 13.62 -9.85
C GLY A 4 -2.62 12.99 -11.17
N VAL A 5 -3.39 13.17 -12.24
CA VAL A 5 -3.05 12.72 -13.60
C VAL A 5 -1.75 13.38 -14.07
N ASP A 6 -1.63 14.70 -13.94
CA ASP A 6 -0.43 15.46 -14.34
C ASP A 6 0.79 15.05 -13.51
N PHE A 7 0.58 14.78 -12.21
CA PHE A 7 1.63 14.33 -11.32
C PHE A 7 2.15 12.94 -11.70
N LEU A 8 1.26 11.97 -11.89
CA LEU A 8 1.61 10.57 -12.15
C LEU A 8 2.02 10.33 -13.63
N GLY A 9 1.60 11.18 -14.55
CA GLY A 9 1.74 10.96 -15.98
C GLY A 9 0.88 9.80 -16.50
N SER A 10 -0.19 9.44 -15.77
CA SER A 10 -1.14 8.38 -16.11
C SER A 10 -2.44 8.95 -16.67
N ARG A 11 -3.29 8.11 -17.25
CA ARG A 11 -4.61 8.56 -17.76
C ARG A 11 -5.60 8.85 -16.64
N TYR A 12 -5.50 8.10 -15.55
CA TYR A 12 -6.36 8.22 -14.37
C TYR A 12 -5.51 8.31 -13.11
N ALA A 13 -5.91 9.14 -12.17
CA ALA A 13 -5.22 9.29 -10.88
C ALA A 13 -5.65 8.20 -9.88
N ILE A 14 -5.51 6.94 -10.30
CA ILE A 14 -5.78 5.75 -9.52
C ILE A 14 -4.46 4.97 -9.40
N LEU A 15 -3.95 4.83 -8.18
CA LEU A 15 -2.75 4.05 -7.89
C LEU A 15 -3.14 2.64 -7.44
N ALA A 16 -2.41 1.62 -7.92
CA ALA A 16 -2.38 0.34 -7.25
C ALA A 16 -1.36 0.42 -6.11
N GLY A 17 -1.83 0.29 -4.87
CA GLY A 17 -0.97 0.29 -3.69
C GLY A 17 0.03 -0.86 -3.74
N ALA A 18 1.22 -0.62 -3.20
CA ALA A 18 2.27 -1.62 -3.15
C ALA A 18 1.93 -2.72 -2.14
N MET A 19 1.54 -3.87 -2.63
CA MET A 19 1.21 -5.07 -1.86
C MET A 19 2.35 -6.08 -2.01
N SER A 20 3.09 -6.34 -0.93
CA SER A 20 4.19 -7.30 -0.95
C SER A 20 3.74 -8.66 -1.49
N TRP A 21 4.51 -9.25 -2.40
CA TRP A 21 4.26 -10.49 -3.13
C TRP A 21 3.12 -10.44 -4.16
N VAL A 22 2.29 -9.39 -4.18
CA VAL A 22 1.17 -9.22 -5.12
C VAL A 22 1.48 -8.19 -6.19
N SER A 23 2.02 -7.02 -5.79
CA SER A 23 2.34 -5.93 -6.72
C SER A 23 3.72 -6.15 -7.34
N GLU A 24 3.77 -7.05 -8.30
CA GLU A 24 4.93 -7.42 -9.10
C GLU A 24 4.70 -7.02 -10.57
N ARG A 25 5.65 -7.35 -11.45
CA ARG A 25 5.70 -6.91 -12.85
C ARG A 25 4.39 -7.03 -13.63
N HIS A 26 3.63 -8.13 -13.46
CA HIS A 26 2.41 -8.37 -14.26
C HIS A 26 1.28 -7.44 -13.80
N LEU A 27 0.98 -7.39 -12.49
CA LEU A 27 -0.06 -6.51 -11.95
C LEU A 27 0.30 -5.04 -12.17
N VAL A 28 1.56 -4.66 -11.96
CA VAL A 28 2.05 -3.29 -12.15
C VAL A 28 1.94 -2.85 -13.61
N ALA A 29 2.38 -3.69 -14.54
CA ALA A 29 2.27 -3.40 -15.96
C ALA A 29 0.81 -3.33 -16.42
N ALA A 30 -0.04 -4.27 -15.99
CA ALA A 30 -1.47 -4.26 -16.30
C ALA A 30 -2.14 -2.97 -15.80
N MET A 31 -1.84 -2.54 -14.56
CA MET A 31 -2.36 -1.30 -13.99
C MET A 31 -1.98 -0.07 -14.82
N SER A 32 -0.71 0.02 -15.21
CA SER A 32 -0.20 1.14 -16.01
C SER A 32 -0.78 1.11 -17.43
N ASN A 33 -0.90 -0.06 -18.05
CA ASN A 33 -1.48 -0.23 -19.38
C ASN A 33 -2.99 0.08 -19.40
N ALA A 34 -3.71 -0.21 -18.32
CA ALA A 34 -5.12 0.15 -18.16
C ALA A 34 -5.34 1.65 -17.88
N GLY A 35 -4.28 2.44 -17.79
CA GLY A 35 -4.32 3.88 -17.62
C GLY A 35 -4.27 4.39 -16.18
N GLY A 36 -4.16 3.49 -15.20
CA GLY A 36 -3.86 3.83 -13.82
C GLY A 36 -2.35 3.96 -13.58
N PHE A 37 -1.91 3.78 -12.35
CA PHE A 37 -0.51 3.88 -11.96
C PHE A 37 -0.11 2.69 -11.06
N GLY A 38 0.67 1.76 -11.62
CA GLY A 38 1.18 0.61 -10.89
C GLY A 38 2.38 0.98 -10.02
N VAL A 39 2.54 0.32 -8.87
CA VAL A 39 3.69 0.52 -7.98
C VAL A 39 4.25 -0.85 -7.59
N ILE A 40 5.51 -1.11 -7.94
CA ILE A 40 6.22 -2.34 -7.54
C ILE A 40 6.41 -2.32 -6.02
N ALA A 41 6.05 -3.41 -5.35
CA ALA A 41 6.27 -3.57 -3.91
C ALA A 41 7.61 -4.28 -3.66
N THR A 42 8.60 -3.56 -3.13
CA THR A 42 9.89 -4.19 -2.82
C THR A 42 9.80 -5.09 -1.58
N GLY A 43 9.04 -4.66 -0.55
CA GLY A 43 9.05 -5.39 0.71
C GLY A 43 10.48 -5.60 1.21
N ALA A 44 10.89 -6.86 1.36
CA ALA A 44 12.23 -7.28 1.73
C ALA A 44 13.07 -7.76 0.52
N MET A 45 12.78 -7.29 -0.70
CA MET A 45 13.55 -7.67 -1.89
C MET A 45 15.00 -7.21 -1.79
N PRO A 46 15.97 -8.09 -2.03
CA PRO A 46 17.36 -7.65 -2.18
C PRO A 46 17.54 -6.85 -3.48
N PRO A 47 18.57 -5.99 -3.55
CA PRO A 47 18.82 -5.11 -4.69
C PRO A 47 18.79 -5.80 -6.05
N ALA A 48 19.42 -6.97 -6.19
CA ALA A 48 19.47 -7.71 -7.45
C ALA A 48 18.09 -8.17 -7.93
N LEU A 49 17.17 -8.49 -7.01
CA LEU A 49 15.80 -8.88 -7.37
C LEU A 49 15.00 -7.66 -7.83
N LEU A 50 15.15 -6.51 -7.18
CA LEU A 50 14.50 -5.27 -7.63
C LEU A 50 14.98 -4.85 -9.01
N ASP A 51 16.29 -4.95 -9.28
CA ASP A 51 16.88 -4.64 -10.59
C ASP A 51 16.23 -5.48 -11.70
N ALA A 52 16.12 -6.78 -11.47
CA ALA A 52 15.45 -7.71 -12.40
C ALA A 52 13.96 -7.40 -12.55
N GLU A 53 13.27 -7.05 -11.45
CA GLU A 53 11.83 -6.78 -11.44
C GLU A 53 11.48 -5.51 -12.23
N ILE A 54 12.24 -4.44 -12.05
CA ILE A 54 12.05 -3.20 -12.82
C ILE A 54 12.34 -3.45 -14.32
N ALA A 55 13.44 -4.15 -14.64
CA ALA A 55 13.78 -4.49 -16.01
C ALA A 55 12.65 -5.28 -16.69
N ALA A 56 12.13 -6.31 -16.02
CA ALA A 56 11.03 -7.12 -16.53
C ALA A 56 9.72 -6.30 -16.68
N THR A 57 9.38 -5.43 -15.71
CA THR A 57 8.20 -4.56 -15.83
C THR A 57 8.29 -3.68 -17.07
N LYS A 58 9.46 -3.14 -17.39
CA LYS A 58 9.69 -2.32 -18.59
C LYS A 58 9.52 -3.07 -19.91
N THR A 59 9.63 -4.41 -19.91
CA THR A 59 9.30 -5.20 -21.11
C THR A 59 7.80 -5.37 -21.32
N LEU A 60 6.99 -5.21 -20.25
CA LEU A 60 5.54 -5.42 -20.27
C LEU A 60 4.75 -4.12 -20.44
N THR A 61 5.37 -2.97 -20.15
CA THR A 61 4.73 -1.66 -20.31
C THR A 61 5.74 -0.56 -20.66
N SER A 62 5.31 0.36 -21.53
CA SER A 62 5.99 1.64 -21.80
C SER A 62 5.41 2.81 -20.99
N LYS A 63 4.38 2.54 -20.17
CA LYS A 63 3.71 3.55 -19.35
C LYS A 63 4.47 3.79 -18.04
N PRO A 64 4.32 4.97 -17.41
CA PRO A 64 4.95 5.23 -16.13
C PRO A 64 4.43 4.29 -15.05
N PHE A 65 5.34 3.91 -14.14
CA PHE A 65 5.05 3.17 -12.92
C PHE A 65 6.01 3.61 -11.81
N GLY A 66 5.67 3.29 -10.58
CA GLY A 66 6.45 3.60 -9.40
C GLY A 66 7.11 2.38 -8.78
N VAL A 67 8.01 2.65 -7.84
CA VAL A 67 8.64 1.63 -6.98
C VAL A 67 8.45 2.05 -5.52
N ASN A 68 7.90 1.17 -4.70
CA ASN A 68 7.80 1.38 -3.27
C ASN A 68 9.06 0.87 -2.57
N LEU A 69 9.67 1.70 -1.74
CA LEU A 69 10.81 1.36 -0.89
C LEU A 69 10.42 1.50 0.59
N ILE A 70 10.84 0.55 1.40
CA ILE A 70 10.65 0.60 2.84
C ILE A 70 11.78 1.41 3.46
N THR A 71 11.45 2.47 4.20
CA THR A 71 12.44 3.40 4.78
C THR A 71 13.43 2.76 5.74
N MET A 72 13.04 1.65 6.38
CA MET A 72 13.88 0.86 7.29
C MET A 72 14.61 -0.30 6.61
N HIS A 73 14.57 -0.41 5.28
CA HIS A 73 15.28 -1.48 4.57
C HIS A 73 16.80 -1.31 4.73
N PRO A 74 17.55 -2.36 5.11
CA PRO A 74 18.99 -2.26 5.33
C PRO A 74 19.76 -1.78 4.09
N ASP A 75 19.30 -2.15 2.89
CA ASP A 75 19.92 -1.80 1.61
C ASP A 75 19.20 -0.61 0.93
N LEU A 76 18.53 0.28 1.67
CA LEU A 76 17.73 1.36 1.10
C LEU A 76 18.52 2.20 0.08
N ASP A 77 19.76 2.55 0.38
CA ASP A 77 20.62 3.34 -0.53
C ASP A 77 20.85 2.60 -1.87
N ALA A 78 21.14 1.31 -1.84
CA ALA A 78 21.32 0.50 -3.04
C ALA A 78 20.02 0.38 -3.85
N LEU A 79 18.88 0.27 -3.18
CA LEU A 79 17.56 0.24 -3.84
C LEU A 79 17.25 1.59 -4.53
N ILE A 80 17.60 2.72 -3.90
CA ILE A 80 17.51 4.06 -4.51
C ILE A 80 18.39 4.16 -5.77
N GLU A 81 19.62 3.66 -5.71
CA GLU A 81 20.54 3.64 -6.86
C GLU A 81 20.00 2.80 -8.03
N ILE A 82 19.34 1.67 -7.74
CA ILE A 82 18.66 0.84 -8.75
C ILE A 82 17.50 1.60 -9.39
N CYS A 83 16.67 2.28 -8.60
CA CYS A 83 15.61 3.13 -9.13
C CYS A 83 16.17 4.23 -10.05
N ALA A 84 17.29 4.86 -9.67
CA ALA A 84 17.99 5.86 -10.48
C ALA A 84 18.57 5.27 -11.78
N LYS A 85 19.26 4.12 -11.70
CA LYS A 85 19.78 3.36 -12.86
C LYS A 85 18.69 3.11 -13.91
N HIS A 86 17.51 2.71 -13.45
CA HIS A 86 16.36 2.44 -14.31
C HIS A 86 15.53 3.67 -14.65
N GLN A 87 15.90 4.86 -14.20
CA GLN A 87 15.11 6.09 -14.42
C GLN A 87 13.64 5.91 -14.04
N VAL A 88 13.39 5.33 -12.87
CA VAL A 88 12.04 5.16 -12.32
C VAL A 88 11.42 6.55 -12.11
N SER A 89 10.21 6.75 -12.61
CA SER A 89 9.58 8.08 -12.57
C SER A 89 9.13 8.53 -11.18
N HIS A 90 8.75 7.57 -10.33
CA HIS A 90 8.24 7.83 -8.99
C HIS A 90 8.75 6.79 -7.98
N VAL A 91 9.21 7.26 -6.83
CA VAL A 91 9.55 6.41 -5.68
C VAL A 91 8.57 6.70 -4.55
N VAL A 92 7.96 5.64 -4.05
CA VAL A 92 7.03 5.70 -2.92
C VAL A 92 7.76 5.22 -1.67
N LEU A 93 7.93 6.09 -0.68
CA LEU A 93 8.58 5.75 0.59
C LEU A 93 7.52 5.41 1.64
N ALA A 94 7.60 4.20 2.20
CA ALA A 94 6.72 3.68 3.25
C ALA A 94 7.53 3.21 4.46
N GLY A 95 6.89 3.14 5.64
CA GLY A 95 7.53 2.71 6.88
C GLY A 95 8.01 3.87 7.77
N GLY A 96 7.39 5.03 7.66
CA GLY A 96 7.64 6.17 8.52
C GLY A 96 8.47 7.29 7.88
N LEU A 97 9.19 8.03 8.70
CA LEU A 97 10.01 9.15 8.22
C LEU A 97 11.22 8.63 7.47
N PRO A 98 11.46 9.08 6.22
CA PRO A 98 12.67 8.72 5.47
C PRO A 98 13.94 9.18 6.19
N PRO A 99 15.03 8.39 6.12
CA PRO A 99 16.31 8.81 6.65
C PRO A 99 16.84 10.06 5.92
N GLY A 100 17.68 10.82 6.60
CA GLY A 100 18.24 12.07 6.04
C GLY A 100 18.94 11.83 4.70
N GLY A 101 18.68 12.70 3.71
CA GLY A 101 19.27 12.62 2.38
C GLY A 101 18.56 11.66 1.40
N ALA A 102 17.66 10.79 1.84
CA ALA A 102 16.99 9.84 0.95
C ALA A 102 16.11 10.53 -0.10
N ILE A 103 15.32 11.54 0.32
CA ILE A 103 14.47 12.31 -0.59
C ILE A 103 15.32 13.03 -1.63
N GLU A 104 16.39 13.70 -1.20
CA GLU A 104 17.32 14.42 -2.06
C GLU A 104 17.99 13.49 -3.08
N LYS A 105 18.46 12.30 -2.65
CA LYS A 105 19.04 11.29 -3.55
C LYS A 105 18.06 10.84 -4.63
N ILE A 106 16.81 10.55 -4.25
CA ILE A 106 15.78 10.15 -5.20
C ILE A 106 15.50 11.28 -6.19
N LYS A 107 15.33 12.50 -5.72
CA LYS A 107 15.06 13.67 -6.57
C LYS A 107 16.23 14.03 -7.50
N ALA A 108 17.45 13.79 -7.08
CA ALA A 108 18.65 13.99 -7.92
C ALA A 108 18.65 13.08 -9.16
N SER A 109 17.97 11.94 -9.13
CA SER A 109 17.77 11.07 -10.30
C SER A 109 16.65 11.52 -11.24
N GLY A 110 15.92 12.58 -10.90
CA GLY A 110 14.74 13.05 -11.63
C GLY A 110 13.43 12.38 -11.22
N ALA A 111 13.45 11.42 -10.30
CA ALA A 111 12.25 10.77 -9.80
C ALA A 111 11.46 11.67 -8.82
N LYS A 112 10.14 11.57 -8.85
CA LYS A 112 9.25 12.21 -7.88
C LYS A 112 9.09 11.33 -6.64
N VAL A 113 8.96 11.96 -5.47
CA VAL A 113 8.86 11.27 -4.17
C VAL A 113 7.44 11.36 -3.63
N ILE A 114 6.85 10.21 -3.34
CA ILE A 114 5.56 10.06 -2.66
C ILE A 114 5.82 9.47 -1.28
N CYS A 115 5.20 10.02 -0.23
CA CYS A 115 5.30 9.46 1.13
C CYS A 115 3.92 9.23 1.75
N PHE A 116 3.86 8.25 2.66
CA PHE A 116 2.65 8.01 3.46
C PHE A 116 2.62 8.95 4.67
N ALA A 117 1.45 9.54 4.92
CA ALA A 117 1.21 10.43 6.05
C ALA A 117 -0.06 10.02 6.82
N PRO A 118 0.07 9.19 7.88
CA PRO A 118 -1.06 8.76 8.70
C PRO A 118 -1.55 9.83 9.70
N ALA A 119 -0.91 11.00 9.75
CA ALA A 119 -1.29 12.10 10.62
C ALA A 119 -0.75 13.44 10.11
N MET A 120 -1.44 14.53 10.43
CA MET A 120 -1.11 15.90 10.03
C MET A 120 0.32 16.32 10.42
N ALA A 121 0.78 15.96 11.62
CA ALA A 121 2.12 16.30 12.08
C ALA A 121 3.22 15.71 11.17
N LEU A 122 3.05 14.45 10.73
CA LEU A 122 3.98 13.81 9.81
C LEU A 122 3.86 14.42 8.41
N ALA A 123 2.64 14.70 7.93
CA ALA A 123 2.43 15.36 6.63
C ALA A 123 3.20 16.67 6.55
N LYS A 124 3.04 17.56 7.55
CA LYS A 124 3.77 18.84 7.60
C LYS A 124 5.29 18.67 7.64
N LYS A 125 5.79 17.62 8.30
CA LYS A 125 7.23 17.32 8.33
C LYS A 125 7.73 16.83 6.96
N LEU A 126 7.00 15.92 6.31
CA LEU A 126 7.33 15.41 4.98
C LEU A 126 7.31 16.53 3.92
N ILE A 127 6.33 17.43 3.95
CA ILE A 127 6.27 18.60 3.06
C ILE A 127 7.53 19.45 3.22
N ARG A 128 7.94 19.75 4.44
CA ARG A 128 9.20 20.49 4.70
C ARG A 128 10.45 19.75 4.23
N SER A 129 10.42 18.41 4.20
CA SER A 129 11.49 17.59 3.65
C SER A 129 11.48 17.51 2.13
N GLY A 130 10.56 18.17 1.43
CA GLY A 130 10.57 18.31 -0.02
C GLY A 130 9.95 17.14 -0.79
N VAL A 131 9.02 16.38 -0.19
CA VAL A 131 8.23 15.37 -0.91
C VAL A 131 7.35 16.02 -1.99
N ASP A 132 7.06 15.30 -3.06
CA ASP A 132 6.29 15.83 -4.19
C ASP A 132 4.80 15.47 -4.10
N ALA A 133 4.43 14.43 -3.35
CA ALA A 133 3.04 14.06 -3.07
C ALA A 133 2.92 13.26 -1.76
N LEU A 134 1.70 13.18 -1.24
CA LEU A 134 1.36 12.36 -0.07
C LEU A 134 0.31 11.32 -0.41
N VAL A 135 0.37 10.19 0.29
CA VAL A 135 -0.74 9.24 0.45
C VAL A 135 -1.20 9.32 1.89
N ILE A 136 -2.47 9.61 2.11
CA ILE A 136 -3.12 9.47 3.43
C ILE A 136 -3.85 8.15 3.45
N GLU A 137 -3.57 7.31 4.46
CA GLU A 137 -4.13 5.97 4.52
C GLU A 137 -4.85 5.74 5.84
N GLY A 138 -6.14 5.42 5.74
CA GLY A 138 -7.00 5.19 6.88
C GLY A 138 -6.94 3.75 7.41
N MET A 139 -7.50 3.58 8.61
CA MET A 139 -7.50 2.29 9.32
C MET A 139 -8.24 1.17 8.58
N GLU A 140 -9.06 1.48 7.57
CA GLU A 140 -9.77 0.49 6.76
C GLU A 140 -8.91 -0.21 5.72
N ALA A 141 -7.65 0.24 5.54
CA ALA A 141 -6.67 -0.40 4.65
C ALA A 141 -6.31 -1.82 5.11
N GLY A 142 -5.76 -2.61 4.20
CA GLY A 142 -5.13 -3.90 4.50
C GLY A 142 -3.63 -3.74 4.76
N GLY A 143 -3.04 -4.65 5.49
CA GLY A 143 -1.64 -4.54 5.91
C GLY A 143 -1.46 -3.58 7.08
N HIS A 144 -0.33 -2.89 7.15
CA HIS A 144 -0.04 -1.94 8.22
C HIS A 144 -1.00 -0.76 8.17
N ILE A 145 -1.63 -0.43 9.29
CA ILE A 145 -2.67 0.60 9.37
C ILE A 145 -2.41 1.60 10.50
N GLY A 146 -2.86 2.84 10.28
CA GLY A 146 -3.00 3.84 11.34
C GLY A 146 -4.31 3.67 12.13
N PRO A 147 -4.50 4.46 13.20
CA PRO A 147 -5.67 4.34 14.08
C PRO A 147 -6.90 5.14 13.60
N VAL A 148 -6.76 6.00 12.58
CA VAL A 148 -7.81 6.95 12.16
C VAL A 148 -8.49 6.45 10.90
N SER A 149 -9.82 6.61 10.81
CA SER A 149 -10.58 6.26 9.61
C SER A 149 -10.21 7.14 8.42
N THR A 150 -10.31 6.57 7.23
CA THR A 150 -9.98 7.25 5.96
C THR A 150 -10.79 8.55 5.79
N SER A 151 -12.09 8.49 6.11
CA SER A 151 -12.96 9.65 5.99
C SER A 151 -12.59 10.79 6.94
N VAL A 152 -12.15 10.48 8.16
CA VAL A 152 -11.69 11.50 9.12
C VAL A 152 -10.35 12.10 8.72
N LEU A 153 -9.38 11.26 8.30
CA LEU A 153 -8.10 11.75 7.77
C LEU A 153 -8.31 12.67 6.56
N ALA A 154 -9.22 12.31 5.65
CA ALA A 154 -9.49 13.14 4.47
C ALA A 154 -10.05 14.51 4.88
N GLN A 155 -10.99 14.56 5.82
CA GLN A 155 -11.57 15.83 6.33
C GLN A 155 -10.53 16.70 7.04
N GLU A 156 -9.62 16.09 7.81
CA GLU A 156 -8.57 16.81 8.52
C GLU A 156 -7.47 17.32 7.58
N MET A 157 -7.04 16.47 6.64
CA MET A 157 -5.78 16.70 5.93
C MET A 157 -5.97 17.39 4.58
N LEU A 158 -7.01 17.05 3.80
CA LEU A 158 -7.18 17.60 2.44
C LEU A 158 -7.31 19.12 2.43
N PRO A 159 -8.11 19.78 3.31
CA PRO A 159 -8.19 21.23 3.34
C PRO A 159 -6.87 21.92 3.67
N GLU A 160 -6.04 21.30 4.51
CA GLU A 160 -4.79 21.90 5.02
C GLU A 160 -3.61 21.73 4.04
N VAL A 161 -3.44 20.54 3.49
CA VAL A 161 -2.25 20.21 2.70
C VAL A 161 -2.55 19.99 1.22
N GLY A 162 -3.80 19.73 0.86
CA GLY A 162 -4.20 19.48 -0.53
C GLY A 162 -3.92 20.61 -1.49
N ALA A 163 -3.89 21.86 -1.04
CA ALA A 163 -3.52 23.01 -1.86
C ALA A 163 -2.01 23.08 -2.14
N GLN A 164 -1.17 22.53 -1.26
CA GLN A 164 0.28 22.62 -1.33
C GLN A 164 0.89 21.61 -2.30
N LEU A 165 0.38 20.35 -2.29
CA LEU A 165 0.86 19.27 -3.14
C LEU A 165 -0.26 18.24 -3.41
N PRO A 166 -0.11 17.35 -4.41
CA PRO A 166 -1.06 16.27 -4.64
C PRO A 166 -1.16 15.34 -3.43
N VAL A 167 -2.41 15.06 -2.99
CA VAL A 167 -2.70 14.10 -1.92
C VAL A 167 -3.60 13.01 -2.47
N PHE A 168 -3.18 11.76 -2.31
CA PHE A 168 -3.95 10.58 -2.69
C PHE A 168 -4.56 9.96 -1.43
N VAL A 169 -5.82 9.54 -1.53
CA VAL A 169 -6.53 8.90 -0.41
C VAL A 169 -6.52 7.40 -0.57
N ALA A 170 -6.16 6.69 0.50
CA ALA A 170 -6.07 5.23 0.54
C ALA A 170 -6.82 4.65 1.75
N GLY A 171 -7.25 3.39 1.63
CA GLY A 171 -7.96 2.65 2.68
C GLY A 171 -9.47 2.64 2.50
N GLY A 172 -10.06 1.45 2.53
CA GLY A 172 -11.50 1.25 2.48
C GLY A 172 -12.19 1.51 1.13
N ILE A 173 -11.46 1.97 0.12
CA ILE A 173 -12.03 2.30 -1.19
C ILE A 173 -12.24 1.01 -2.00
N GLY A 174 -13.48 0.73 -2.38
CA GLY A 174 -13.84 -0.45 -3.17
C GLY A 174 -14.79 -0.14 -4.33
N ARG A 175 -15.38 1.06 -4.35
CA ARG A 175 -16.35 1.52 -5.35
C ARG A 175 -16.06 2.93 -5.83
N GLY A 176 -16.56 3.25 -7.04
CA GLY A 176 -16.34 4.54 -7.68
C GLY A 176 -17.01 5.71 -6.96
N GLU A 177 -18.14 5.48 -6.26
CA GLU A 177 -18.79 6.53 -5.45
C GLU A 177 -17.87 7.07 -4.34
N ALA A 178 -17.03 6.20 -3.75
CA ALA A 178 -16.04 6.63 -2.77
C ALA A 178 -14.90 7.42 -3.45
N VAL A 179 -14.49 7.01 -4.65
CA VAL A 179 -13.51 7.78 -5.47
C VAL A 179 -14.05 9.18 -5.71
N ALA A 180 -15.29 9.32 -6.19
CA ALA A 180 -15.95 10.61 -6.43
C ALA A 180 -15.98 11.48 -5.17
N ALA A 181 -16.37 10.91 -4.03
CA ALA A 181 -16.45 11.62 -2.76
C ALA A 181 -15.09 12.21 -2.32
N TYR A 182 -14.01 11.43 -2.40
CA TYR A 182 -12.68 11.95 -2.04
C TYR A 182 -12.15 12.98 -3.02
N LEU A 183 -12.46 12.86 -4.32
CA LEU A 183 -12.12 13.88 -5.31
C LEU A 183 -12.84 15.22 -5.03
N GLU A 184 -14.12 15.17 -4.63
CA GLU A 184 -14.89 16.36 -4.23
C GLU A 184 -14.33 17.00 -2.94
N MET A 185 -13.78 16.19 -2.01
CA MET A 185 -13.09 16.69 -0.83
C MET A 185 -11.72 17.32 -1.15
N GLY A 186 -11.26 17.27 -2.41
CA GLY A 186 -10.01 17.89 -2.85
C GLY A 186 -8.82 16.93 -3.00
N ALA A 187 -9.04 15.62 -2.93
CA ALA A 187 -7.99 14.65 -3.25
C ALA A 187 -7.53 14.78 -4.71
N ALA A 188 -6.23 14.60 -4.94
CA ALA A 188 -5.67 14.55 -6.29
C ALA A 188 -6.01 13.24 -7.02
N GLY A 189 -6.22 12.18 -6.26
CA GLY A 189 -6.57 10.85 -6.72
C GLY A 189 -6.73 9.88 -5.55
N VAL A 190 -6.76 8.60 -5.84
CA VAL A 190 -6.95 7.53 -4.86
C VAL A 190 -5.92 6.42 -5.03
N GLN A 191 -5.66 5.69 -3.94
CA GLN A 191 -4.87 4.46 -3.96
C GLN A 191 -5.72 3.30 -3.45
N LEU A 192 -5.76 2.20 -4.19
CA LEU A 192 -6.44 0.97 -3.83
C LEU A 192 -5.45 -0.20 -3.82
N GLY A 193 -5.62 -1.12 -2.88
CA GLY A 193 -4.88 -2.39 -2.86
C GLY A 193 -5.84 -3.56 -3.00
N THR A 194 -6.66 -3.79 -1.99
CA THR A 194 -7.58 -4.92 -1.84
C THR A 194 -8.42 -5.19 -3.09
N ARG A 195 -8.89 -4.15 -3.76
CA ARG A 195 -9.73 -4.25 -4.97
C ARG A 195 -9.00 -4.90 -6.16
N PHE A 196 -7.66 -4.77 -6.23
CA PHE A 196 -6.86 -5.29 -7.33
C PHE A 196 -6.24 -6.67 -7.07
N VAL A 197 -6.40 -7.23 -5.86
CA VAL A 197 -5.85 -8.56 -5.51
C VAL A 197 -6.42 -9.67 -6.40
N CYS A 198 -7.71 -9.57 -6.74
CA CYS A 198 -8.42 -10.53 -7.58
C CYS A 198 -8.44 -10.13 -9.06
N ALA A 199 -7.53 -9.26 -9.50
CA ALA A 199 -7.31 -9.06 -10.93
C ALA A 199 -6.78 -10.35 -11.57
N ASP A 200 -7.18 -10.63 -12.81
CA ASP A 200 -6.72 -11.82 -13.57
C ASP A 200 -5.19 -11.82 -13.68
N GLU A 201 -4.60 -10.64 -13.82
CA GLU A 201 -3.15 -10.44 -13.96
C GLU A 201 -2.37 -10.58 -12.65
N SER A 202 -3.06 -10.65 -11.49
CA SER A 202 -2.41 -10.89 -10.20
C SER A 202 -1.92 -12.32 -10.08
N ILE A 203 -0.66 -12.51 -9.71
CA ILE A 203 -0.03 -13.82 -9.49
C ILE A 203 -0.41 -14.46 -8.15
N ALA A 204 -1.20 -13.78 -7.31
CA ALA A 204 -1.63 -14.33 -6.04
C ALA A 204 -2.28 -15.71 -6.20
N HIS A 205 -1.91 -16.64 -5.33
CA HIS A 205 -2.40 -18.02 -5.40
C HIS A 205 -3.94 -18.08 -5.44
N PRO A 206 -4.55 -19.00 -6.20
CA PRO A 206 -6.01 -19.11 -6.30
C PRO A 206 -6.73 -19.21 -4.96
N ASN A 207 -6.14 -19.87 -3.96
CA ASN A 207 -6.72 -19.92 -2.61
C ASN A 207 -6.75 -18.54 -1.94
N PHE A 208 -5.73 -17.70 -2.17
CA PHE A 208 -5.67 -16.34 -1.66
C PHE A 208 -6.79 -15.49 -2.26
N LYS A 209 -6.96 -15.52 -3.60
CA LYS A 209 -8.05 -14.83 -4.30
C LYS A 209 -9.43 -15.33 -3.84
N LYS A 210 -9.61 -16.64 -3.70
CA LYS A 210 -10.85 -17.24 -3.17
C LYS A 210 -11.17 -16.78 -1.74
N ALA A 211 -10.15 -16.59 -0.89
CA ALA A 211 -10.36 -16.07 0.47
C ALA A 211 -10.91 -14.63 0.42
N PHE A 212 -10.42 -13.79 -0.49
CA PHE A 212 -10.95 -12.44 -0.70
C PHE A 212 -12.40 -12.45 -1.18
N ILE A 213 -12.73 -13.26 -2.20
CA ILE A 213 -14.07 -13.33 -2.79
C ILE A 213 -15.14 -13.80 -1.78
N ARG A 214 -14.73 -14.62 -0.80
CA ARG A 214 -15.65 -15.17 0.23
C ARG A 214 -15.78 -14.27 1.46
N ALA A 215 -14.89 -13.30 1.63
CA ALA A 215 -14.83 -12.47 2.81
C ALA A 215 -15.84 -11.32 2.76
N SER A 216 -16.27 -10.89 3.93
CA SER A 216 -17.01 -9.66 4.14
C SER A 216 -16.11 -8.62 4.85
N ALA A 217 -16.53 -7.36 4.85
CA ALA A 217 -15.77 -6.28 5.50
C ALA A 217 -15.43 -6.57 6.97
N ARG A 218 -16.33 -7.24 7.71
CA ARG A 218 -16.16 -7.60 9.12
C ARG A 218 -15.10 -8.68 9.36
N ASP A 219 -14.73 -9.44 8.32
CA ASP A 219 -13.73 -10.51 8.44
C ASP A 219 -12.31 -9.97 8.38
N ALA A 220 -12.14 -8.74 7.88
CA ALA A 220 -10.88 -8.01 7.85
C ALA A 220 -10.64 -7.28 9.19
N ILE A 221 -9.96 -7.94 10.12
CA ILE A 221 -9.73 -7.47 11.49
C ILE A 221 -8.31 -6.91 11.66
N ALA A 222 -8.18 -5.90 12.51
CA ALA A 222 -6.87 -5.39 12.91
C ALA A 222 -6.25 -6.31 13.98
N SER A 223 -4.94 -6.50 13.91
CA SER A 223 -4.19 -7.16 14.98
C SER A 223 -4.22 -6.30 16.25
N VAL A 224 -4.18 -6.98 17.40
CA VAL A 224 -4.17 -6.30 18.71
C VAL A 224 -2.72 -6.25 19.20
N GLN A 225 -2.30 -5.09 19.70
CA GLN A 225 -1.05 -4.96 20.45
C GLN A 225 -1.25 -5.55 21.84
N ILE A 226 -0.50 -6.61 22.18
CA ILE A 226 -0.61 -7.33 23.45
C ILE A 226 0.25 -6.68 24.53
N ASP A 227 1.45 -6.23 24.19
CA ASP A 227 2.38 -5.57 25.09
C ASP A 227 2.74 -4.18 24.57
N PRO A 228 2.50 -3.09 25.34
CA PRO A 228 2.78 -1.73 24.90
C PRO A 228 4.28 -1.43 24.69
N ARG A 229 5.17 -2.27 25.22
CA ARG A 229 6.63 -2.15 25.02
C ARG A 229 7.05 -2.57 23.62
N LEU A 230 6.23 -3.44 22.99
CA LEU A 230 6.46 -3.89 21.62
C LEU A 230 5.72 -2.92 20.69
N PRO A 231 6.40 -2.03 19.97
CA PRO A 231 5.78 -1.11 19.02
C PRO A 231 5.32 -1.88 17.79
N VAL A 232 4.23 -2.61 17.93
CA VAL A 232 3.59 -3.33 16.83
C VAL A 232 2.67 -2.35 16.11
N ILE A 233 3.01 -2.02 14.87
CA ILE A 233 2.07 -1.33 13.98
C ILE A 233 0.93 -2.29 13.70
N PRO A 234 -0.34 -1.96 13.98
CA PRO A 234 -1.46 -2.85 13.71
C PRO A 234 -1.49 -3.26 12.24
N VAL A 235 -1.75 -4.55 11.99
CA VAL A 235 -1.92 -5.12 10.66
C VAL A 235 -3.34 -5.59 10.48
N ARG A 236 -4.02 -5.18 9.41
CA ARG A 236 -5.34 -5.68 9.07
C ARG A 236 -5.25 -6.85 8.09
N ALA A 237 -5.86 -7.96 8.47
CA ALA A 237 -5.91 -9.18 7.68
C ALA A 237 -7.25 -9.91 7.90
N LEU A 238 -7.59 -10.85 7.03
CA LEU A 238 -8.71 -11.75 7.25
C LEU A 238 -8.44 -12.63 8.47
N LYS A 239 -9.46 -12.77 9.32
CA LYS A 239 -9.39 -13.59 10.53
C LYS A 239 -9.20 -15.07 10.15
N ASN A 240 -8.12 -15.69 10.65
CA ASN A 240 -7.77 -17.09 10.46
C ASN A 240 -6.88 -17.58 11.61
N ALA A 241 -6.28 -18.78 11.49
CA ALA A 241 -5.37 -19.31 12.51
C ALA A 241 -4.11 -18.43 12.68
N SER A 242 -3.62 -17.79 11.61
CA SER A 242 -2.45 -16.88 11.67
C SER A 242 -2.69 -15.72 12.62
N THR A 243 -3.91 -15.18 12.72
CA THR A 243 -4.22 -14.08 13.64
C THR A 243 -4.08 -14.51 15.12
N ALA A 244 -4.45 -15.74 15.43
CA ALA A 244 -4.26 -16.30 16.78
C ALA A 244 -2.78 -16.60 17.07
N LEU A 245 -2.05 -17.16 16.09
CA LEU A 245 -0.61 -17.41 16.17
C LEU A 245 0.19 -16.14 16.38
N PHE A 246 -0.19 -15.03 15.74
CA PHE A 246 0.46 -13.74 15.96
C PHE A 246 0.29 -13.25 17.39
N SER A 247 -0.91 -13.40 17.96
CA SER A 247 -1.15 -13.06 19.36
C SER A 247 -0.34 -13.95 20.32
N ALA A 248 -0.19 -15.23 20.00
CA ALA A 248 0.65 -16.13 20.77
C ALA A 248 2.14 -15.76 20.67
N LYS A 249 2.61 -15.40 19.47
CA LYS A 249 4.00 -14.95 19.26
C LYS A 249 4.32 -13.68 20.03
N GLN A 250 3.41 -12.70 20.07
CA GLN A 250 3.59 -11.49 20.87
C GLN A 250 3.76 -11.83 22.37
N ARG A 251 2.95 -12.76 22.92
CA ARG A 251 3.08 -13.19 24.33
C ARG A 251 4.41 -13.89 24.60
N GLU A 252 4.84 -14.78 23.69
CA GLU A 252 6.14 -15.45 23.77
C GLU A 252 7.29 -14.45 23.81
N VAL A 253 7.28 -13.47 22.92
CA VAL A 253 8.31 -12.41 22.84
C VAL A 253 8.28 -11.53 24.09
N ALA A 254 7.09 -11.13 24.56
CA ALA A 254 6.96 -10.34 25.79
C ALA A 254 7.49 -11.10 27.01
N GLN A 255 7.18 -12.38 27.14
CA GLN A 255 7.71 -13.23 28.20
C GLN A 255 9.23 -13.36 28.13
N ALA A 256 9.80 -13.55 26.93
CA ALA A 256 11.23 -13.61 26.75
C ALA A 256 11.96 -12.32 27.11
N LEU A 257 11.31 -11.15 26.90
CA LEU A 257 11.80 -9.86 27.40
C LEU A 257 11.78 -9.79 28.93
N ASP A 258 10.69 -10.20 29.57
CA ASP A 258 10.56 -10.19 31.04
C ASP A 258 11.58 -11.09 31.72
N GLU A 259 11.92 -12.22 31.09
CA GLU A 259 12.93 -13.17 31.56
C GLU A 259 14.37 -12.76 31.19
N GLY A 260 14.57 -11.65 30.50
CA GLY A 260 15.89 -11.17 30.05
C GLY A 260 16.56 -12.04 28.98
N ARG A 261 15.80 -12.91 28.30
CA ARG A 261 16.29 -13.79 27.23
C ARG A 261 16.41 -13.10 25.88
N LEU A 262 15.76 -11.96 25.69
CA LEU A 262 15.79 -11.14 24.48
C LEU A 262 16.07 -9.67 24.82
N ALA A 263 16.85 -9.00 23.98
CA ALA A 263 16.92 -7.54 23.98
C ALA A 263 15.72 -6.96 23.24
N MET A 264 15.37 -5.69 23.55
CA MET A 264 14.22 -5.01 22.93
C MET A 264 14.30 -4.97 21.39
N ALA A 265 15.48 -4.68 20.82
CA ALA A 265 15.68 -4.65 19.38
C ALA A 265 15.44 -6.01 18.70
N GLU A 266 15.89 -7.10 19.35
CA GLU A 266 15.66 -8.45 18.86
C GLU A 266 14.17 -8.85 18.94
N ALA A 267 13.49 -8.43 20.02
CA ALA A 267 12.06 -8.64 20.19
C ALA A 267 11.24 -7.96 19.09
N GLN A 268 11.56 -6.71 18.78
CA GLN A 268 10.94 -5.96 17.70
C GLN A 268 11.15 -6.65 16.35
N LEU A 269 12.36 -7.07 16.06
CA LEU A 269 12.71 -7.76 14.80
C LEU A 269 11.96 -9.09 14.66
N GLN A 270 11.78 -9.86 15.73
CA GLN A 270 11.00 -11.11 15.68
C GLN A 270 9.53 -10.88 15.34
N ILE A 271 8.93 -9.77 15.79
CA ILE A 271 7.56 -9.39 15.45
C ILE A 271 7.44 -9.02 13.96
N GLU A 272 8.37 -8.23 13.45
CA GLU A 272 8.38 -7.81 12.03
C GLU A 272 8.60 -9.00 11.08
N HIS A 273 9.53 -9.90 11.40
CA HIS A 273 9.80 -11.09 10.60
C HIS A 273 8.62 -12.05 10.54
N TYR A 274 7.77 -12.09 11.57
CA TYR A 274 6.55 -12.90 11.57
C TYR A 274 5.64 -12.55 10.37
N TRP A 275 5.39 -11.25 10.14
CA TRP A 275 4.50 -10.79 9.08
C TRP A 275 5.04 -11.08 7.69
N SER A 276 6.33 -10.86 7.46
CA SER A 276 6.94 -11.07 6.15
C SER A 276 6.80 -12.52 5.68
N GLY A 277 7.11 -13.49 6.55
CA GLY A 277 6.99 -14.91 6.23
C GLY A 277 5.54 -15.39 6.11
N ALA A 278 4.65 -14.92 6.99
CA ALA A 278 3.24 -15.29 6.97
C ALA A 278 2.52 -14.77 5.70
N LEU A 279 2.86 -13.56 5.23
CA LEU A 279 2.27 -13.01 4.01
C LEU A 279 2.69 -13.81 2.78
N ARG A 280 4.00 -14.10 2.63
CA ARG A 280 4.49 -14.92 1.51
C ARG A 280 3.79 -16.28 1.45
N ARG A 281 3.66 -16.94 2.60
CA ARG A 281 2.97 -18.24 2.74
C ARG A 281 1.54 -18.16 2.19
N ALA A 282 0.78 -17.11 2.51
CA ALA A 282 -0.58 -16.97 2.01
C ALA A 282 -0.62 -16.66 0.51
N VAL A 283 0.17 -15.67 0.06
CA VAL A 283 0.10 -15.15 -1.32
C VAL A 283 0.68 -16.13 -2.33
N ILE A 284 1.84 -16.73 -2.03
CA ILE A 284 2.59 -17.57 -2.97
C ILE A 284 2.28 -19.04 -2.79
N ASP A 285 2.30 -19.52 -1.53
CA ASP A 285 2.15 -20.96 -1.25
C ASP A 285 0.66 -21.34 -1.11
N GLY A 286 -0.26 -20.38 -1.01
CA GLY A 286 -1.71 -20.58 -0.94
C GLY A 286 -2.22 -21.10 0.39
N ASP A 287 -1.39 -21.06 1.45
CA ASP A 287 -1.79 -21.40 2.81
C ASP A 287 -2.49 -20.22 3.47
N VAL A 288 -3.80 -20.13 3.25
CA VAL A 288 -4.65 -19.05 3.77
C VAL A 288 -5.11 -19.27 5.20
N GLU A 289 -4.82 -20.43 5.80
CA GLU A 289 -5.16 -20.74 7.18
C GLU A 289 -4.06 -20.26 8.15
N TYR A 290 -2.79 -20.58 7.84
CA TYR A 290 -1.63 -20.26 8.68
C TYR A 290 -0.80 -19.09 8.13
N GLY A 291 -1.06 -18.66 6.92
CA GLY A 291 -0.50 -17.46 6.32
C GLY A 291 -1.33 -16.20 6.64
N SER A 292 -0.71 -15.02 6.53
CA SER A 292 -1.39 -13.75 6.70
C SER A 292 -2.12 -13.34 5.41
N VAL A 293 -3.44 -13.26 5.45
CA VAL A 293 -4.26 -12.80 4.33
C VAL A 293 -4.56 -11.31 4.54
N MET A 294 -3.56 -10.46 4.26
CA MET A 294 -3.69 -9.01 4.42
C MET A 294 -4.75 -8.46 3.46
N ALA A 295 -5.83 -7.93 4.01
CA ALA A 295 -6.97 -7.39 3.27
C ALA A 295 -7.57 -6.21 4.03
N GLY A 296 -7.93 -5.14 3.32
CA GLY A 296 -8.71 -4.03 3.86
C GLY A 296 -10.20 -4.37 3.94
N GLN A 297 -10.96 -3.50 4.61
CA GLN A 297 -12.41 -3.70 4.77
C GLN A 297 -13.19 -3.60 3.46
N SER A 298 -12.60 -3.00 2.41
CA SER A 298 -13.15 -3.05 1.04
C SER A 298 -13.18 -4.46 0.43
N VAL A 299 -12.65 -5.47 1.10
CA VAL A 299 -12.72 -6.88 0.67
C VAL A 299 -14.15 -7.35 0.42
N GLY A 300 -15.12 -6.86 1.19
CA GLY A 300 -16.54 -7.17 0.98
C GLY A 300 -17.11 -6.70 -0.37
N MET A 301 -16.35 -5.90 -1.13
CA MET A 301 -16.71 -5.45 -2.47
C MET A 301 -15.94 -6.20 -3.58
N VAL A 302 -15.13 -7.20 -3.22
CA VAL A 302 -14.41 -8.08 -4.15
C VAL A 302 -15.22 -9.37 -4.30
N THR A 303 -15.94 -9.51 -5.41
CA THR A 303 -16.92 -10.61 -5.58
C THR A 303 -16.53 -11.65 -6.61
N LYS A 304 -15.50 -11.37 -7.44
CA LYS A 304 -15.03 -12.24 -8.52
C LYS A 304 -13.60 -11.92 -8.91
N GLU A 305 -12.98 -12.82 -9.67
CA GLU A 305 -11.80 -12.51 -10.48
C GLU A 305 -12.27 -11.85 -11.78
N GLU A 306 -11.54 -10.85 -12.24
CA GLU A 306 -11.86 -10.13 -13.49
C GLU A 306 -10.61 -9.39 -14.01
N PRO A 307 -10.52 -9.07 -15.32
CA PRO A 307 -9.42 -8.28 -15.86
C PRO A 307 -9.28 -6.93 -15.11
N LEU A 308 -8.05 -6.52 -14.85
CA LEU A 308 -7.78 -5.27 -14.14
C LEU A 308 -8.37 -4.05 -14.85
N ALA A 309 -8.36 -4.06 -16.19
CA ALA A 309 -8.95 -3.01 -16.99
C ALA A 309 -10.46 -2.85 -16.72
N ASP A 310 -11.18 -3.96 -16.50
CA ASP A 310 -12.63 -3.94 -16.20
C ASP A 310 -12.89 -3.41 -14.79
N ILE A 311 -12.00 -3.71 -13.83
CA ILE A 311 -12.06 -3.13 -12.49
C ILE A 311 -11.94 -1.61 -12.56
N ILE A 312 -10.97 -1.10 -13.32
CA ILE A 312 -10.78 0.36 -13.49
C ILE A 312 -12.00 0.97 -14.19
N ALA A 313 -12.49 0.35 -15.27
CA ALA A 313 -13.66 0.85 -15.99
C ALA A 313 -14.88 0.95 -15.07
N THR A 314 -15.15 -0.08 -14.28
CA THR A 314 -16.24 -0.09 -13.29
C THR A 314 -16.10 1.06 -12.28
N LEU A 315 -14.91 1.25 -11.70
CA LEU A 315 -14.67 2.33 -10.74
C LEU A 315 -14.89 3.72 -11.36
N LEU A 316 -14.51 3.90 -12.61
CA LEU A 316 -14.68 5.16 -13.33
C LEU A 316 -16.16 5.43 -13.67
N ASP A 317 -16.89 4.42 -14.12
CA ASP A 317 -18.31 4.54 -14.47
C ASP A 317 -19.15 4.83 -13.22
N GLU A 318 -18.88 4.14 -12.11
CA GLU A 318 -19.52 4.39 -10.82
C GLU A 318 -19.22 5.82 -10.32
N ALA A 319 -17.95 6.27 -10.44
CA ALA A 319 -17.56 7.62 -10.04
C ALA A 319 -18.22 8.68 -10.91
N ALA A 320 -18.26 8.49 -12.22
CA ALA A 320 -18.90 9.40 -13.16
C ALA A 320 -20.41 9.50 -12.90
N THR A 321 -21.06 8.36 -12.65
CA THR A 321 -22.51 8.31 -12.30
C THR A 321 -22.78 9.06 -11.01
N ALA A 322 -21.94 8.84 -9.97
CA ALA A 322 -22.10 9.53 -8.69
C ALA A 322 -21.95 11.04 -8.81
N LEU A 323 -21.00 11.51 -9.62
CA LEU A 323 -20.79 12.95 -9.86
C LEU A 323 -21.94 13.56 -10.66
N ALA A 324 -22.46 12.86 -11.70
CA ALA A 324 -23.58 13.34 -12.51
C ALA A 324 -24.88 13.45 -11.69
N GLY A 325 -25.14 12.50 -10.79
CA GLY A 325 -26.35 12.50 -9.92
C GLY A 325 -26.36 13.58 -8.84
N ARG A 326 -25.24 14.26 -8.59
CA ARG A 326 -25.14 15.36 -7.61
C ARG A 326 -25.34 16.75 -8.22
N GLY A 327 -25.42 16.84 -9.55
CA GLY A 327 -25.68 18.08 -10.29
C GLY A 327 -27.16 18.39 -10.50
N THR A 328 -28.06 17.57 -9.96
CA THR A 328 -29.52 17.75 -9.96
C THR A 328 -30.01 18.02 -8.55
#